data_5060ff55bdfde4dfa5978ff23def7e6b
#
_entry.id   5060ff55bdfde4dfa5978ff23def7e6b
#
_cell.length_a   1.000
_cell.length_b   1.000
_cell.length_c   1.000
_cell.angle_alpha   90.00
_cell.angle_beta   90.00
_cell.angle_gamma   90.00
#
_symmetry.space_group_name_H-M   'P 1'
#
loop_
_entity.id
_entity.type
_entity.pdbx_description
1 polymer ?
#
loop_
_entity_poly.entity_id
_entity_poly.type
_entity_poly.pdbx_seq_one_letter_code
_entity_poly.pdbx_strand_id
1 'polypeptide(L)'
;MTGRGSRAHRAIRDAIPIAKARGLIQMAMGGPERINDLSIVSKIPIVFASIMFAPKILASIPELVEYYRKDLARLRVIARDAANTIELWIRSRHGTWRFFQVTPSSLVEIDRDGNRLVSVRSFSYTTGAPGGE
;
A
#
# COMPACT_ATOMS: atom_id res chain seq x y z
N MET A 1 13.65 -17.02 10.99
CA MET A 1 13.33 -16.27 9.84
C MET A 1 11.86 -16.04 9.68
N THR A 2 11.55 -14.97 9.30
CA THR A 2 10.17 -14.61 9.18
C THR A 2 9.87 -14.33 7.74
N GLY A 3 8.76 -13.69 7.44
CA GLY A 3 8.42 -13.33 6.10
C GLY A 3 9.28 -12.27 5.48
N ARG A 4 10.33 -11.82 6.14
CA ARG A 4 11.22 -10.77 5.64
C ARG A 4 12.52 -11.34 5.10
N GLY A 5 12.43 -12.31 4.19
CA GLY A 5 13.60 -12.87 3.57
C GLY A 5 14.14 -12.01 2.44
N SER A 6 14.95 -12.62 1.57
CA SER A 6 15.62 -11.89 0.50
C SER A 6 14.64 -11.22 -0.47
N ARG A 7 13.48 -11.84 -0.70
CA ARG A 7 12.46 -11.25 -1.59
C ARG A 7 11.90 -9.97 -1.01
N ALA A 8 11.66 -9.95 0.30
CA ALA A 8 11.17 -8.74 0.95
C ALA A 8 12.21 -7.64 0.93
N HIS A 9 13.48 -7.97 1.15
CA HIS A 9 14.54 -7.00 1.08
C HIS A 9 14.68 -6.41 -0.32
N ARG A 10 14.54 -7.24 -1.35
CA ARG A 10 14.59 -6.76 -2.71
C ARG A 10 13.42 -5.81 -3.00
N ALA A 11 12.23 -6.16 -2.52
CA ALA A 11 11.07 -5.31 -2.72
C ALA A 11 11.26 -3.95 -2.05
N ILE A 12 11.79 -3.94 -0.83
CA ILE A 12 12.06 -2.69 -0.13
C ILE A 12 13.08 -1.86 -0.90
N ARG A 13 14.15 -2.47 -1.36
CA ARG A 13 15.17 -1.75 -2.12
C ARG A 13 14.60 -1.16 -3.39
N ASP A 14 13.78 -1.93 -4.10
CA ASP A 14 13.18 -1.47 -5.36
C ASP A 14 12.11 -0.41 -5.13
N ALA A 15 11.57 -0.32 -3.92
CA ALA A 15 10.59 0.71 -3.57
C ALA A 15 11.24 2.08 -3.37
N ILE A 16 12.52 2.11 -3.06
CA ILE A 16 13.19 3.37 -2.73
C ILE A 16 13.09 4.41 -3.86
N PRO A 17 13.40 4.08 -5.13
CA PRO A 17 13.25 5.09 -6.19
C PRO A 17 11.81 5.56 -6.35
N ILE A 18 10.85 4.67 -6.14
CA ILE A 18 9.43 5.03 -6.22
C ILE A 18 9.10 6.05 -5.14
N ALA A 19 9.54 5.78 -3.92
CA ALA A 19 9.29 6.66 -2.80
C ALA A 19 10.00 8.00 -2.99
N LYS A 20 11.25 7.98 -3.46
CA LYS A 20 12.02 9.21 -3.67
C LYS A 20 11.38 10.11 -4.72
N ALA A 21 10.70 9.53 -5.70
CA ALA A 21 9.99 10.32 -6.69
C ALA A 21 8.84 11.11 -6.06
N ARG A 22 8.36 10.70 -4.89
CA ARG A 22 7.27 11.38 -4.20
C ARG A 22 7.75 12.38 -3.15
N GLY A 23 8.98 12.26 -2.66
CA GLY A 23 9.49 13.21 -1.67
C GLY A 23 10.68 12.67 -0.92
N LEU A 24 11.06 13.38 0.14
CA LEU A 24 12.13 12.94 1.02
C LEU A 24 11.68 11.73 1.81
N ILE A 25 12.54 10.73 1.87
CA ILE A 25 12.19 9.49 2.55
C ILE A 25 13.05 9.26 3.78
N GLN A 26 12.51 8.47 4.69
CA GLN A 26 13.21 7.99 5.87
C GLN A 26 12.94 6.51 5.97
N MET A 27 14.00 5.71 6.06
CA MET A 27 13.85 4.27 6.24
C MET A 27 13.48 3.97 7.67
N ALA A 28 12.61 2.99 7.86
CA ALA A 28 12.20 2.60 9.19
C ALA A 28 13.35 1.97 9.96
N MET A 29 13.44 2.30 11.22
CA MET A 29 14.42 1.73 12.13
C MET A 29 13.77 0.63 12.94
N GLY A 30 14.58 -0.20 13.54
CA GLY A 30 14.08 -1.24 14.41
C GLY A 30 14.06 -2.59 13.74
N GLY A 31 13.58 -3.56 14.48
CA GLY A 31 13.64 -4.94 14.06
C GLY A 31 12.30 -5.45 13.53
N PRO A 32 11.99 -6.71 13.84
CA PRO A 32 10.80 -7.35 13.31
C PRO A 32 9.48 -6.71 13.75
N GLU A 33 9.51 -5.91 14.81
CA GLU A 33 8.29 -5.28 15.28
C GLU A 33 7.94 -4.00 14.54
N ARG A 34 8.81 -3.53 13.67
CA ARG A 34 8.49 -2.29 12.95
C ARG A 34 7.23 -2.49 12.12
N ILE A 35 6.44 -1.44 12.01
CA ILE A 35 5.15 -1.53 11.36
C ILE A 35 5.24 -1.14 9.89
N ASN A 36 6.08 -0.15 9.59
CA ASN A 36 6.28 0.26 8.20
C ASN A 36 7.72 0.06 7.81
N ASP A 37 8.01 0.15 6.52
CA ASP A 37 9.35 -0.03 5.99
C ASP A 37 10.02 1.28 5.64
N LEU A 38 9.25 2.27 5.21
CA LEU A 38 9.78 3.60 4.95
C LEU A 38 8.67 4.63 5.11
N SER A 39 9.07 5.89 5.18
CA SER A 39 8.14 7.01 5.27
C SER A 39 8.53 8.08 4.28
N ILE A 40 7.55 8.78 3.73
CA ILE A 40 7.77 9.96 2.91
C ILE A 40 7.50 11.15 3.80
N VAL A 41 8.58 11.75 4.33
CA VAL A 41 8.46 12.70 5.42
C VAL A 41 8.29 14.14 4.96
N SER A 42 8.52 14.43 3.69
CA SER A 42 8.31 15.77 3.16
C SER A 42 6.86 16.04 2.79
N LYS A 43 6.00 15.05 2.91
CA LYS A 43 4.57 15.20 2.63
C LYS A 43 3.80 15.46 3.91
N ILE A 44 2.71 16.22 3.80
CA ILE A 44 1.80 16.45 4.91
C ILE A 44 0.41 16.06 4.45
N PRO A 45 -0.18 15.02 5.03
CA PRO A 45 0.36 14.19 6.11
C PRO A 45 1.50 13.28 5.66
N ILE A 46 2.32 12.86 6.61
CA ILE A 46 3.41 11.93 6.33
C ILE A 46 2.82 10.62 5.82
N VAL A 47 3.49 10.03 4.84
CA VAL A 47 3.10 8.74 4.28
C VAL A 47 3.98 7.66 4.86
N PHE A 48 3.36 6.67 5.52
CA PHE A 48 4.06 5.49 6.02
C PHE A 48 3.74 4.32 5.09
N ALA A 49 4.76 3.72 4.52
CA ALA A 49 4.58 2.63 3.56
C ALA A 49 5.11 1.32 4.11
N SER A 50 4.30 0.29 4.00
CA SER A 50 4.70 -1.09 4.28
C SER A 50 4.84 -1.79 2.93
N ILE A 51 5.97 -2.46 2.71
CA ILE A 51 6.30 -3.05 1.41
C ILE A 51 6.29 -4.56 1.54
N MET A 52 5.50 -5.20 0.67
CA MET A 52 5.28 -6.63 0.71
C MET A 52 5.59 -7.25 -0.64
N PHE A 53 5.86 -8.53 -0.61
CA PHE A 53 5.98 -9.34 -1.81
C PHE A 53 4.67 -10.09 -2.00
N ALA A 54 4.12 -10.06 -3.22
CA ALA A 54 2.86 -10.72 -3.51
C ALA A 54 3.07 -11.81 -4.55
N PRO A 55 2.76 -13.07 -4.22
CA PRO A 55 2.81 -14.11 -5.23
C PRO A 55 1.71 -13.96 -6.29
N LYS A 56 0.58 -13.35 -5.92
CA LYS A 56 -0.55 -13.15 -6.82
C LYS A 56 -0.89 -11.69 -6.92
N ILE A 57 -0.13 -10.99 -7.76
CA ILE A 57 -0.28 -9.53 -7.86
C ILE A 57 -1.64 -9.11 -8.42
N LEU A 58 -2.27 -9.95 -9.22
CA LEU A 58 -3.55 -9.62 -9.84
C LEU A 58 -4.76 -10.00 -9.01
N ALA A 59 -4.54 -10.42 -7.78
CA ALA A 59 -5.65 -10.78 -6.90
C ALA A 59 -6.60 -9.61 -6.70
N SER A 60 -7.86 -9.92 -6.46
CA SER A 60 -8.85 -8.89 -6.16
C SER A 60 -8.58 -8.27 -4.80
N ILE A 61 -9.19 -7.11 -4.55
CA ILE A 61 -9.02 -6.47 -3.25
C ILE A 61 -9.49 -7.36 -2.10
N PRO A 62 -10.67 -8.03 -2.19
CA PRO A 62 -11.05 -8.96 -1.11
C PRO A 62 -10.03 -10.09 -0.89
N GLU A 63 -9.44 -10.59 -1.96
CA GLU A 63 -8.41 -11.62 -1.82
C GLU A 63 -7.17 -11.09 -1.13
N LEU A 64 -6.76 -9.87 -1.46
CA LEU A 64 -5.61 -9.25 -0.84
C LEU A 64 -5.87 -8.96 0.64
N VAL A 65 -7.09 -8.52 0.96
CA VAL A 65 -7.47 -8.25 2.35
C VAL A 65 -7.34 -9.53 3.17
N GLU A 66 -7.76 -10.65 2.62
CA GLU A 66 -7.66 -11.92 3.34
C GLU A 66 -6.20 -12.38 3.44
N TYR A 67 -5.46 -12.25 2.36
CA TYR A 67 -4.07 -12.70 2.33
C TYR A 67 -3.19 -11.93 3.31
N TYR A 68 -3.39 -10.62 3.39
CA TYR A 68 -2.60 -9.75 4.27
C TYR A 68 -3.36 -9.37 5.54
N ARG A 69 -4.27 -10.22 5.97
CA ARG A 69 -5.17 -9.88 7.07
C ARG A 69 -4.44 -9.43 8.33
N LYS A 70 -3.37 -10.14 8.70
CA LYS A 70 -2.62 -9.80 9.91
C LYS A 70 -1.88 -8.48 9.77
N ASP A 71 -1.26 -8.29 8.62
CA ASP A 71 -0.53 -7.04 8.38
C ASP A 71 -1.48 -5.86 8.33
N LEU A 72 -2.63 -6.04 7.68
CA LEU A 72 -3.62 -4.98 7.60
C LEU A 72 -4.20 -4.64 8.97
N ALA A 73 -4.39 -5.64 9.83
CA ALA A 73 -4.90 -5.37 11.17
C ALA A 73 -3.96 -4.44 11.93
N ARG A 74 -2.65 -4.66 11.81
CA ARG A 74 -1.65 -3.81 12.46
C ARG A 74 -1.64 -2.40 11.86
N LEU A 75 -1.67 -2.32 10.54
CA LEU A 75 -1.65 -1.02 9.87
C LEU A 75 -2.91 -0.22 10.16
N ARG A 76 -4.04 -0.89 10.29
CA ARG A 76 -5.30 -0.20 10.56
C ARG A 76 -5.36 0.42 11.94
N VAL A 77 -4.66 -0.16 12.91
CA VAL A 77 -4.56 0.46 14.23
C VAL A 77 -3.91 1.83 14.10
N ILE A 78 -2.82 1.91 13.33
CA ILE A 78 -2.14 3.18 13.11
C ILE A 78 -3.03 4.14 12.32
N ALA A 79 -3.68 3.63 11.28
CA ALA A 79 -4.52 4.47 10.44
C ALA A 79 -5.68 5.07 11.21
N ARG A 80 -6.17 4.36 12.25
CA ARG A 80 -7.27 4.82 13.06
C ARG A 80 -6.89 6.00 13.93
N ASP A 81 -5.67 5.97 14.46
CA ASP A 81 -5.24 6.94 15.45
C ASP A 81 -4.39 8.06 14.90
N ALA A 82 -3.88 7.92 13.69
CA ALA A 82 -2.92 8.86 13.15
C ALA A 82 -3.56 9.78 12.13
N ALA A 83 -3.09 11.01 12.10
CA ALA A 83 -3.45 11.92 11.03
C ALA A 83 -2.64 11.65 9.75
N ASN A 84 -1.84 10.60 9.77
CA ASN A 84 -0.93 10.27 8.68
C ASN A 84 -1.55 9.31 7.70
N THR A 85 -0.97 9.22 6.51
CA THR A 85 -1.43 8.30 5.48
C THR A 85 -0.66 6.98 5.60
N ILE A 86 -1.39 5.88 5.59
CA ILE A 86 -0.80 4.54 5.67
C ILE A 86 -1.00 3.86 4.31
N GLU A 87 0.07 3.33 3.75
CA GLU A 87 0.01 2.68 2.45
C GLU A 87 0.61 1.29 2.50
N LEU A 88 0.08 0.41 1.69
CA LEU A 88 0.60 -0.94 1.47
C LEU A 88 1.05 -1.03 0.02
N TRP A 89 2.32 -1.30 -0.19
CA TRP A 89 2.91 -1.42 -1.53
C TRP A 89 3.27 -2.88 -1.75
N ILE A 90 2.80 -3.44 -2.85
CA ILE A 90 2.97 -4.86 -3.14
C ILE A 90 3.75 -5.03 -4.43
N ARG A 91 4.80 -5.83 -4.39
CA ARG A 91 5.64 -6.12 -5.55
C ARG A 91 5.55 -7.59 -5.92
N SER A 92 5.37 -7.87 -7.21
CA SER A 92 5.41 -9.22 -7.71
C SER A 92 6.86 -9.66 -7.93
N ARG A 93 7.04 -10.94 -8.18
CA ARG A 93 8.36 -11.49 -8.47
C ARG A 93 8.96 -10.91 -9.75
N HIS A 94 8.11 -10.41 -10.63
CA HIS A 94 8.56 -9.85 -11.91
C HIS A 94 8.67 -8.33 -11.91
N GLY A 95 8.51 -7.72 -10.74
CA GLY A 95 8.68 -6.26 -10.64
C GLY A 95 7.44 -5.44 -10.92
N THR A 96 6.28 -6.08 -10.99
CA THR A 96 5.01 -5.36 -11.10
C THR A 96 4.60 -4.85 -9.73
N TRP A 97 4.09 -3.63 -9.68
CA TRP A 97 3.71 -3.00 -8.42
C TRP A 97 2.23 -2.69 -8.38
N ARG A 98 1.67 -2.83 -7.18
CA ARG A 98 0.35 -2.29 -6.86
C ARG A 98 0.44 -1.56 -5.54
N PHE A 99 -0.30 -0.47 -5.42
CA PHE A 99 -0.23 0.41 -4.25
C PHE A 99 -1.63 0.59 -3.71
N PHE A 100 -1.74 0.62 -2.39
CA PHE A 100 -3.03 0.76 -1.72
C PHE A 100 -2.90 1.71 -0.55
N GLN A 101 -3.96 2.47 -0.32
CA GLN A 101 -4.09 3.24 0.91
C GLN A 101 -4.89 2.42 1.90
N VAL A 102 -4.38 2.30 3.12
CA VAL A 102 -5.03 1.52 4.18
C VAL A 102 -5.80 2.48 5.05
N THR A 103 -7.12 2.31 5.09
CA THR A 103 -7.98 3.08 5.98
C THR A 103 -8.44 2.18 7.12
N PRO A 104 -9.08 2.73 8.16
CA PRO A 104 -9.56 1.88 9.27
C PRO A 104 -10.52 0.77 8.82
N SER A 105 -11.22 0.96 7.71
CA SER A 105 -12.23 0.00 7.29
C SER A 105 -12.10 -0.50 5.86
N SER A 106 -11.12 -0.01 5.09
CA SER A 106 -11.04 -0.39 3.68
C SER A 106 -9.61 -0.44 3.18
N LEU A 107 -9.47 -0.90 1.95
CA LEU A 107 -8.22 -0.91 1.22
C LEU A 107 -8.52 -0.31 -0.15
N VAL A 108 -7.92 0.83 -0.44
CA VAL A 108 -8.22 1.61 -1.63
C VAL A 108 -7.01 1.62 -2.54
N GLU A 109 -7.18 1.17 -3.78
CA GLU A 109 -6.06 1.14 -4.71
C GLU A 109 -5.69 2.54 -5.18
N ILE A 110 -4.38 2.80 -5.23
CA ILE A 110 -3.83 4.09 -5.65
C ILE A 110 -2.75 3.82 -6.70
N ASP A 111 -2.29 4.88 -7.35
CA ASP A 111 -1.18 4.76 -8.29
C ASP A 111 0.14 4.98 -7.56
N ARG A 112 1.26 4.92 -8.31
CA ARG A 112 2.57 5.03 -7.66
C ARG A 112 2.85 6.43 -7.10
N ASP A 113 2.07 7.41 -7.50
CA ASP A 113 2.20 8.77 -6.98
C ASP A 113 1.30 9.01 -5.77
N GLY A 114 0.48 8.04 -5.41
CA GLY A 114 -0.38 8.14 -4.26
C GLY A 114 -1.79 8.62 -4.55
N ASN A 115 -2.15 8.77 -5.81
CA ASN A 115 -3.47 9.24 -6.19
C ASN A 115 -4.42 8.05 -6.33
N ARG A 116 -5.66 8.22 -5.94
CA ARG A 116 -6.65 7.16 -6.08
C ARG A 116 -6.85 6.83 -7.54
N LEU A 117 -6.91 5.53 -7.81
CA LEU A 117 -7.24 5.06 -9.14
C LEU A 117 -8.73 5.20 -9.34
N VAL A 118 -9.11 5.81 -10.46
CA VAL A 118 -10.51 5.95 -10.81
C VAL A 118 -10.86 4.83 -11.76
N SER A 119 -11.69 3.92 -11.30
CA SER A 119 -12.07 2.77 -12.10
C SER A 119 -13.06 3.20 -13.17
N VAL A 120 -12.75 2.88 -14.42
CA VAL A 120 -13.67 3.13 -15.52
C VAL A 120 -14.99 2.40 -15.27
N ARG A 121 -14.90 1.21 -14.69
CA ARG A 121 -16.09 0.43 -14.37
C ARG A 121 -17.01 1.15 -13.41
N SER A 122 -16.44 1.88 -12.46
CA SER A 122 -17.23 2.62 -11.51
C SER A 122 -18.10 3.65 -12.20
N PHE A 123 -17.63 4.23 -13.27
CA PHE A 123 -18.43 5.18 -14.01
C PHE A 123 -19.47 4.51 -14.87
N SER A 124 -19.08 3.44 -15.50
CA SER A 124 -19.95 2.84 -16.52
C SER A 124 -21.20 2.30 -15.93
N TYR A 125 -21.27 1.99 -14.65
CA TYR A 125 -22.49 1.49 -14.12
C TYR A 125 -23.25 2.36 -13.23
N THR A 126 -22.76 3.47 -13.03
CA THR A 126 -23.59 4.39 -12.38
C THR A 126 -24.38 5.17 -13.35
N THR A 127 -24.48 4.87 -14.43
CA THR A 127 -25.09 5.46 -15.18
C THR A 127 -26.05 5.54 -15.35
N GLY A 128 -25.97 4.83 -14.88
CA GLY A 128 -26.33 5.04 -14.75
C GLY A 128 -26.63 4.96 -14.73
N ALA A 129 -27.08 4.63 -14.75
CA ALA A 129 -27.17 4.73 -14.32
C ALA A 129 -27.23 4.93 -14.20
N PRO A 130 -27.80 4.84 -14.39
CA PRO A 130 -27.71 5.24 -13.99
C PRO A 130 -27.48 5.54 -13.63
N GLY A 131 -27.94 5.36 -13.83
CA GLY A 131 -27.67 5.77 -13.31
C GLY A 131 -27.25 5.91 -13.11
N GLY A 132 -27.70 5.75 -13.24
CA GLY A 132 -27.31 6.02 -12.82
C GLY A 132 -26.94 6.03 -12.70
N GLU A 133 -27.50 5.86 -12.66
CA GLU A 133 -27.21 6.05 -12.30
C GLU A 133 -26.85 6.31 -11.94
#